data_2f53913d89de3dcc6eb55546c0a2af17
#
_entry.id   2f53913d89de3dcc6eb55546c0a2af17
#
_cell.length_a   1.000
_cell.length_b   1.000
_cell.length_c   1.000
_cell.angle_alpha   90.00
_cell.angle_beta   90.00
_cell.angle_gamma   90.00
#
_symmetry.space_group_name_H-M   'P 1'
#
loop_
_entity.id
_entity.type
_entity.pdbx_description
1 polymer ?
#
loop_
_entity_poly.entity_id
_entity_poly.type
_entity_poly.pdbx_seq_one_letter_code
_entity_poly.pdbx_strand_id
1 'polypeptide(L)'
;MLNAAVIGLGWWGKHIIGCLDGSDCLKVVQAMDISSNEAGNFAASKGIEFTSDFEEVLKNPNIDALIIVTPHSLHEEQVLAAAAAGKQIFCEKPFSLTENSAKRMLEACAENNLVVGIGHERRFEGALVEMKRMIDEGELGTLLHLEFNASYNLWAGTPASGWRQDPKQAPAGTMTALGIHQTDYIQTIAGRVKAVNACMSHRSADYPSEDIISIQFIFESGMLGSFCSLATTPFYTRMSVFGDRGWAEVREVDNVDKPQPTLFTWRGIDEEIHTRTYQKKNKDTVTMNLHEWANAVEGNGEYRFTTEQILHNVQILDAIVTSAEKQEPVEIN
;
A
#
# COMPACT_ATOMS: atom_id res chain seq x y z
N MET A 1 -2.31 -15.24 -20.07
CA MET A 1 -3.25 -15.06 -18.91
C MET A 1 -2.75 -15.92 -17.77
N LEU A 2 -2.40 -15.31 -16.66
CA LEU A 2 -1.84 -15.98 -15.48
C LEU A 2 -2.95 -16.64 -14.65
N ASN A 3 -2.74 -17.87 -14.23
CA ASN A 3 -3.57 -18.52 -13.22
C ASN A 3 -3.01 -18.18 -11.83
N ALA A 4 -3.83 -17.53 -11.01
CA ALA A 4 -3.42 -17.10 -9.68
C ALA A 4 -4.14 -17.86 -8.58
N ALA A 5 -3.48 -18.01 -7.43
CA ALA A 5 -4.10 -18.35 -6.16
C ALA A 5 -4.11 -17.13 -5.24
N VAL A 6 -5.23 -16.91 -4.55
CA VAL A 6 -5.34 -15.87 -3.50
C VAL A 6 -5.13 -16.52 -2.14
N ILE A 7 -4.15 -16.02 -1.40
CA ILE A 7 -3.75 -16.50 -0.09
C ILE A 7 -4.27 -15.54 0.99
N GLY A 8 -5.29 -15.96 1.72
CA GLY A 8 -6.03 -15.14 2.68
C GLY A 8 -7.36 -14.64 2.12
N LEU A 9 -8.48 -15.15 2.64
CA LEU A 9 -9.85 -14.82 2.25
C LEU A 9 -10.57 -13.95 3.30
N GLY A 10 -9.82 -13.04 3.94
CA GLY A 10 -10.40 -11.95 4.68
C GLY A 10 -11.19 -10.98 3.78
N TRP A 11 -11.67 -9.87 4.33
CA TRP A 11 -12.42 -8.86 3.56
C TRP A 11 -11.67 -8.41 2.29
N TRP A 12 -10.36 -8.14 2.38
CA TRP A 12 -9.56 -7.65 1.26
C TRP A 12 -9.32 -8.71 0.18
N GLY A 13 -9.02 -9.95 0.57
CA GLY A 13 -8.87 -11.06 -0.39
C GLY A 13 -10.15 -11.33 -1.19
N LYS A 14 -11.31 -11.32 -0.52
CA LYS A 14 -12.62 -11.40 -1.19
C LYS A 14 -12.86 -10.22 -2.13
N HIS A 15 -12.42 -9.01 -1.76
CA HIS A 15 -12.50 -7.82 -2.59
C HIS A 15 -11.63 -7.96 -3.86
N ILE A 16 -10.37 -8.38 -3.72
CA ILE A 16 -9.45 -8.61 -4.85
C ILE A 16 -10.04 -9.64 -5.84
N ILE A 17 -10.55 -10.77 -5.35
CA ILE A 17 -11.23 -11.76 -6.20
C ILE A 17 -12.36 -11.09 -6.99
N GLY A 18 -13.15 -10.27 -6.33
CA GLY A 18 -14.21 -9.53 -7.01
C GLY A 18 -13.71 -8.47 -8.01
N CYS A 19 -12.52 -7.89 -7.82
CA CYS A 19 -11.91 -6.97 -8.77
C CYS A 19 -11.43 -7.67 -10.04
N LEU A 20 -11.07 -8.95 -9.93
CA LEU A 20 -10.58 -9.76 -11.03
C LEU A 20 -11.69 -10.50 -11.81
N ASP A 21 -12.96 -10.36 -11.41
CA ASP A 21 -14.08 -10.93 -12.16
C ASP A 21 -14.10 -10.36 -13.59
N GLY A 22 -13.93 -11.25 -14.59
CA GLY A 22 -13.89 -10.88 -16.01
C GLY A 22 -12.54 -10.32 -16.49
N SER A 23 -11.47 -10.45 -15.71
CA SER A 23 -10.11 -10.07 -16.13
C SER A 23 -9.65 -10.94 -17.31
N ASP A 24 -8.96 -10.32 -18.26
CA ASP A 24 -8.40 -10.93 -19.47
C ASP A 24 -6.92 -11.32 -19.35
N CYS A 25 -6.23 -10.87 -18.29
CA CYS A 25 -4.81 -11.15 -18.06
C CYS A 25 -4.55 -12.00 -16.81
N LEU A 26 -5.50 -12.08 -15.85
CA LEU A 26 -5.30 -12.73 -14.56
C LEU A 26 -6.57 -13.46 -14.11
N LYS A 27 -6.47 -14.78 -13.88
CA LYS A 27 -7.60 -15.61 -13.46
C LYS A 27 -7.32 -16.22 -12.09
N VAL A 28 -8.20 -15.99 -11.14
CA VAL A 28 -8.14 -16.69 -9.84
C VAL A 28 -8.72 -18.10 -10.01
N VAL A 29 -7.87 -19.12 -9.86
CA VAL A 29 -8.26 -20.54 -10.01
C VAL A 29 -8.33 -21.27 -8.68
N GLN A 30 -7.58 -20.81 -7.67
CA GLN A 30 -7.57 -21.38 -6.34
C GLN A 30 -7.54 -20.29 -5.28
N ALA A 31 -8.07 -20.58 -4.10
CA ALA A 31 -7.99 -19.73 -2.93
C ALA A 31 -7.60 -20.55 -1.70
N MET A 32 -6.85 -19.96 -0.78
CA MET A 32 -6.37 -20.58 0.45
C MET A 32 -6.70 -19.71 1.64
N ASP A 33 -7.25 -20.32 2.70
CA ASP A 33 -7.41 -19.68 4.01
C ASP A 33 -7.45 -20.74 5.11
N ILE A 34 -6.90 -20.45 6.28
CA ILE A 34 -6.93 -21.33 7.44
C ILE A 34 -8.34 -21.49 8.04
N SER A 35 -9.23 -20.53 7.79
CA SER A 35 -10.63 -20.52 8.22
C SER A 35 -11.51 -21.23 7.19
N SER A 36 -11.72 -22.54 7.33
CA SER A 36 -12.24 -23.40 6.29
C SER A 36 -13.70 -23.18 5.87
N ASN A 37 -14.62 -22.85 6.79
CA ASN A 37 -16.06 -22.88 6.48
C ASN A 37 -16.54 -21.67 5.67
N GLU A 38 -16.31 -20.46 6.15
CA GLU A 38 -16.77 -19.23 5.47
C GLU A 38 -15.98 -18.97 4.19
N ALA A 39 -14.66 -19.16 4.25
CA ALA A 39 -13.76 -18.98 3.13
C ALA A 39 -14.06 -19.99 2.00
N GLY A 40 -14.24 -21.27 2.34
CA GLY A 40 -14.60 -22.31 1.37
C GLY A 40 -15.96 -22.08 0.72
N ASN A 41 -16.97 -21.64 1.47
CA ASN A 41 -18.28 -21.29 0.91
C ASN A 41 -18.18 -20.10 -0.07
N PHE A 42 -17.37 -19.10 0.25
CA PHE A 42 -17.13 -17.98 -0.65
C PHE A 42 -16.43 -18.43 -1.94
N ALA A 43 -15.37 -19.21 -1.84
CA ALA A 43 -14.65 -19.75 -3.00
C ALA A 43 -15.57 -20.58 -3.90
N ALA A 44 -16.38 -21.50 -3.30
CA ALA A 44 -17.36 -22.28 -4.02
C ALA A 44 -18.40 -21.43 -4.74
N SER A 45 -18.87 -20.33 -4.14
CA SER A 45 -19.83 -19.40 -4.75
C SER A 45 -19.26 -18.68 -6.00
N LYS A 46 -17.92 -18.61 -6.11
CA LYS A 46 -17.18 -18.03 -7.22
C LYS A 46 -16.67 -19.07 -8.24
N GLY A 47 -16.90 -20.37 -7.98
CA GLY A 47 -16.37 -21.46 -8.81
C GLY A 47 -14.86 -21.59 -8.73
N ILE A 48 -14.24 -21.20 -7.61
CA ILE A 48 -12.81 -21.23 -7.32
C ILE A 48 -12.52 -22.42 -6.42
N GLU A 49 -11.44 -23.18 -6.71
CA GLU A 49 -10.96 -24.25 -5.84
C GLU A 49 -10.52 -23.68 -4.49
N PHE A 50 -10.73 -24.46 -3.42
CA PHE A 50 -10.37 -24.03 -2.06
C PHE A 50 -9.53 -25.09 -1.36
N THR A 51 -8.49 -24.64 -0.67
CA THR A 51 -7.71 -25.47 0.25
C THR A 51 -7.39 -24.69 1.54
N SER A 52 -7.09 -25.42 2.62
CA SER A 52 -6.51 -24.84 3.84
C SER A 52 -5.00 -25.12 3.97
N ASP A 53 -4.40 -25.77 2.99
CA ASP A 53 -3.00 -26.16 2.96
C ASP A 53 -2.22 -25.29 1.96
N PHE A 54 -1.30 -24.45 2.46
CA PHE A 54 -0.46 -23.60 1.64
C PHE A 54 0.53 -24.40 0.77
N GLU A 55 1.02 -25.53 1.27
CA GLU A 55 1.90 -26.42 0.53
C GLU A 55 1.23 -27.05 -0.70
N GLU A 56 -0.08 -27.29 -0.61
CA GLU A 56 -0.85 -27.77 -1.75
C GLU A 56 -0.88 -26.73 -2.87
N VAL A 57 -1.06 -25.45 -2.52
CA VAL A 57 -1.03 -24.33 -3.48
C VAL A 57 0.36 -24.23 -4.15
N LEU A 58 1.44 -24.30 -3.37
CA LEU A 58 2.81 -24.21 -3.90
C LEU A 58 3.14 -25.32 -4.90
N LYS A 59 2.65 -26.54 -4.65
CA LYS A 59 2.89 -27.72 -5.48
C LYS A 59 1.97 -27.82 -6.69
N ASN A 60 0.92 -27.00 -6.77
CA ASN A 60 -0.03 -27.05 -7.88
C ASN A 60 0.61 -26.49 -9.17
N PRO A 61 0.81 -27.32 -10.21
CA PRO A 61 1.46 -26.88 -11.45
C PRO A 61 0.56 -25.98 -12.31
N ASN A 62 -0.74 -25.90 -12.00
CA ASN A 62 -1.68 -25.06 -12.71
C ASN A 62 -1.71 -23.61 -12.17
N ILE A 63 -0.96 -23.30 -11.13
CA ILE A 63 -0.85 -21.96 -10.54
C ILE A 63 0.46 -21.34 -10.99
N ASP A 64 0.38 -20.19 -11.64
CA ASP A 64 1.53 -19.41 -12.08
C ASP A 64 1.95 -18.37 -11.02
N ALA A 65 0.98 -17.88 -10.24
CA ALA A 65 1.14 -16.70 -9.40
C ALA A 65 0.40 -16.82 -8.07
N LEU A 66 0.93 -16.18 -7.02
CA LEU A 66 0.27 -16.01 -5.74
C LEU A 66 -0.05 -14.55 -5.48
N ILE A 67 -1.26 -14.28 -5.01
CA ILE A 67 -1.70 -12.98 -4.49
C ILE A 67 -1.82 -13.15 -2.97
N ILE A 68 -0.83 -12.64 -2.23
CA ILE A 68 -0.70 -12.82 -0.78
C ILE A 68 -1.42 -11.66 -0.07
N VAL A 69 -2.46 -11.99 0.71
CA VAL A 69 -3.37 -11.04 1.37
C VAL A 69 -3.57 -11.43 2.85
N THR A 70 -2.57 -12.04 3.42
CA THR A 70 -2.55 -12.51 4.80
C THR A 70 -2.13 -11.41 5.78
N PRO A 71 -2.17 -11.64 7.11
CA PRO A 71 -1.55 -10.74 8.07
C PRO A 71 -0.06 -10.51 7.79
N HIS A 72 0.41 -9.29 8.04
CA HIS A 72 1.76 -8.80 7.68
C HIS A 72 2.90 -9.69 8.16
N SER A 73 2.75 -10.30 9.34
CA SER A 73 3.76 -11.21 9.94
C SER A 73 3.98 -12.50 9.14
N LEU A 74 3.07 -12.86 8.24
CA LEU A 74 3.15 -14.06 7.42
C LEU A 74 3.76 -13.80 6.03
N HIS A 75 3.91 -12.54 5.63
CA HIS A 75 4.36 -12.20 4.27
C HIS A 75 5.74 -12.76 3.97
N GLU A 76 6.71 -12.65 4.91
CA GLU A 76 8.08 -13.13 4.68
C GLU A 76 8.10 -14.64 4.39
N GLU A 77 7.52 -15.44 5.26
CA GLU A 77 7.49 -16.90 5.11
C GLU A 77 6.82 -17.31 3.79
N GLN A 78 5.68 -16.70 3.49
CA GLN A 78 4.90 -17.04 2.30
C GLN A 78 5.58 -16.59 1.01
N VAL A 79 6.20 -15.40 0.98
CA VAL A 79 6.96 -14.92 -0.18
C VAL A 79 8.19 -15.78 -0.43
N LEU A 80 8.97 -16.14 0.61
CA LEU A 80 10.13 -17.00 0.47
C LEU A 80 9.75 -18.39 -0.04
N ALA A 81 8.68 -18.99 0.47
CA ALA A 81 8.19 -20.28 0.01
C ALA A 81 7.66 -20.23 -1.43
N ALA A 82 6.94 -19.16 -1.79
CA ALA A 82 6.46 -18.93 -3.15
C ALA A 82 7.63 -18.76 -4.14
N ALA A 83 8.65 -17.98 -3.75
CA ALA A 83 9.85 -17.78 -4.56
C ALA A 83 10.60 -19.09 -4.80
N ALA A 84 10.78 -19.91 -3.76
CA ALA A 84 11.41 -21.23 -3.88
C ALA A 84 10.60 -22.19 -4.78
N ALA A 85 9.26 -22.02 -4.84
CA ALA A 85 8.39 -22.79 -5.72
C ALA A 85 8.29 -22.20 -7.15
N GLY A 86 9.00 -21.12 -7.45
CA GLY A 86 9.00 -20.45 -8.76
C GLY A 86 7.67 -19.77 -9.12
N LYS A 87 6.85 -19.42 -8.13
CA LYS A 87 5.58 -18.72 -8.35
C LYS A 87 5.78 -17.22 -8.40
N GLN A 88 5.16 -16.54 -9.38
CA GLN A 88 5.11 -15.09 -9.42
C GLN A 88 4.36 -14.53 -8.19
N ILE A 89 4.76 -13.37 -7.70
CA ILE A 89 4.31 -12.90 -6.38
C ILE A 89 3.72 -11.50 -6.48
N PHE A 90 2.45 -11.36 -6.07
CA PHE A 90 1.86 -10.10 -5.70
C PHE A 90 1.59 -10.13 -4.20
N CYS A 91 2.22 -9.24 -3.44
CA CYS A 91 2.07 -9.20 -1.99
C CYS A 91 1.35 -7.91 -1.56
N GLU A 92 0.40 -8.04 -0.63
CA GLU A 92 -0.22 -6.87 -0.02
C GLU A 92 0.75 -6.08 0.85
N LYS A 93 0.38 -4.84 1.06
CA LYS A 93 1.18 -3.90 1.86
C LYS A 93 0.86 -4.00 3.38
N PRO A 94 1.83 -3.66 4.21
CA PRO A 94 3.25 -3.44 3.91
C PRO A 94 3.90 -4.72 3.39
N PHE A 95 4.85 -4.59 2.48
CA PHE A 95 5.56 -5.75 1.92
C PHE A 95 6.19 -6.60 3.03
N SER A 96 6.82 -5.90 4.00
CA SER A 96 7.34 -6.46 5.24
C SER A 96 7.24 -5.43 6.36
N LEU A 97 7.48 -5.85 7.60
CA LEU A 97 7.53 -4.98 8.78
C LEU A 97 8.94 -4.47 9.09
N THR A 98 9.98 -5.07 8.52
CA THR A 98 11.39 -4.69 8.74
C THR A 98 12.17 -4.68 7.44
N GLU A 99 13.18 -3.80 7.38
CA GLU A 99 14.09 -3.71 6.23
C GLU A 99 14.77 -5.05 5.93
N ASN A 100 15.29 -5.73 6.95
CA ASN A 100 16.00 -6.99 6.78
C ASN A 100 15.12 -8.10 6.18
N SER A 101 13.87 -8.17 6.58
CA SER A 101 12.89 -9.10 6.01
C SER A 101 12.62 -8.76 4.54
N ALA A 102 12.36 -7.48 4.23
CA ALA A 102 12.12 -7.04 2.85
C ALA A 102 13.31 -7.37 1.92
N LYS A 103 14.55 -7.15 2.38
CA LYS A 103 15.75 -7.51 1.61
C LYS A 103 15.79 -8.99 1.27
N ARG A 104 15.62 -9.89 2.26
CA ARG A 104 15.59 -11.34 2.02
C ARG A 104 14.50 -11.75 1.03
N MET A 105 13.30 -11.17 1.16
CA MET A 105 12.18 -11.46 0.27
C MET A 105 12.48 -11.03 -1.17
N LEU A 106 13.01 -9.83 -1.37
CA LEU A 106 13.35 -9.30 -2.70
C LEU A 106 14.53 -10.06 -3.32
N GLU A 107 15.55 -10.40 -2.54
CA GLU A 107 16.68 -11.22 -2.97
C GLU A 107 16.21 -12.60 -3.47
N ALA A 108 15.36 -13.29 -2.69
CA ALA A 108 14.80 -14.58 -3.09
C ALA A 108 13.97 -14.50 -4.38
N CYS A 109 13.21 -13.41 -4.57
CA CYS A 109 12.49 -13.19 -5.81
C CYS A 109 13.43 -12.93 -6.99
N ALA A 110 14.48 -12.13 -6.80
CA ALA A 110 15.47 -11.83 -7.84
C ALA A 110 16.26 -13.09 -8.26
N GLU A 111 16.69 -13.92 -7.32
CA GLU A 111 17.39 -15.19 -7.57
C GLU A 111 16.56 -16.16 -8.43
N ASN A 112 15.23 -16.09 -8.32
CA ASN A 112 14.29 -16.91 -9.10
C ASN A 112 13.71 -16.19 -10.32
N ASN A 113 14.20 -14.99 -10.68
CA ASN A 113 13.72 -14.17 -11.80
C ASN A 113 12.22 -13.87 -11.73
N LEU A 114 11.69 -13.59 -10.54
CA LEU A 114 10.29 -13.31 -10.32
C LEU A 114 10.00 -11.81 -10.34
N VAL A 115 8.84 -11.44 -10.89
CA VAL A 115 8.33 -10.06 -10.85
C VAL A 115 7.50 -9.86 -9.58
N VAL A 116 7.97 -8.99 -8.70
CA VAL A 116 7.29 -8.68 -7.44
C VAL A 116 6.24 -7.60 -7.67
N GLY A 117 4.97 -7.92 -7.39
CA GLY A 117 3.88 -6.97 -7.29
C GLY A 117 3.63 -6.55 -5.84
N ILE A 118 3.11 -5.33 -5.66
CA ILE A 118 2.80 -4.75 -4.34
C ILE A 118 1.46 -4.04 -4.31
N GLY A 119 0.69 -4.22 -3.23
CA GLY A 119 -0.66 -3.70 -3.04
C GLY A 119 -0.74 -2.20 -2.77
N HIS A 120 -0.10 -1.34 -3.59
CA HIS A 120 -0.17 0.12 -3.48
C HIS A 120 -1.02 0.73 -4.61
N GLU A 121 -2.28 0.36 -4.67
CA GLU A 121 -3.25 0.75 -5.70
C GLU A 121 -3.46 2.27 -5.81
N ARG A 122 -3.12 3.04 -4.78
CA ARG A 122 -3.28 4.50 -4.77
C ARG A 122 -2.43 5.22 -5.81
N ARG A 123 -1.32 4.65 -6.27
CA ARG A 123 -0.55 5.21 -7.40
C ARG A 123 -1.34 5.28 -8.72
N PHE A 124 -2.49 4.62 -8.80
CA PHE A 124 -3.39 4.63 -9.96
C PHE A 124 -4.55 5.61 -9.81
N GLU A 125 -4.67 6.32 -8.69
CA GLU A 125 -5.74 7.29 -8.50
C GLU A 125 -5.53 8.51 -9.39
N GLY A 126 -6.57 8.87 -10.17
CA GLY A 126 -6.46 9.89 -11.21
C GLY A 126 -5.97 11.26 -10.71
N ALA A 127 -6.35 11.68 -9.51
CA ALA A 127 -5.88 12.92 -8.91
C ALA A 127 -4.39 12.86 -8.53
N LEU A 128 -3.90 11.71 -8.04
CA LEU A 128 -2.49 11.51 -7.72
C LEU A 128 -1.64 11.37 -8.99
N VAL A 129 -2.16 10.72 -10.04
CA VAL A 129 -1.52 10.66 -11.36
C VAL A 129 -1.36 12.07 -11.94
N GLU A 130 -2.38 12.92 -11.84
CA GLU A 130 -2.30 14.31 -12.30
C GLU A 130 -1.32 15.14 -11.49
N MET A 131 -1.30 15.00 -10.16
CA MET A 131 -0.30 15.68 -9.31
C MET A 131 1.12 15.30 -9.72
N LYS A 132 1.37 14.01 -9.95
CA LYS A 132 2.69 13.56 -10.42
C LYS A 132 3.03 14.13 -11.79
N ARG A 133 2.10 14.17 -12.75
CA ARG A 133 2.31 14.79 -14.06
C ARG A 133 2.75 16.25 -13.92
N MET A 134 2.03 17.07 -13.12
CA MET A 134 2.36 18.47 -12.90
C MET A 134 3.76 18.66 -12.31
N ILE A 135 4.16 17.74 -11.41
CA ILE A 135 5.51 17.75 -10.81
C ILE A 135 6.56 17.38 -11.87
N ASP A 136 6.36 16.30 -12.61
CA ASP A 136 7.30 15.80 -13.62
C ASP A 136 7.48 16.80 -14.79
N GLU A 137 6.43 17.52 -15.16
CA GLU A 137 6.44 18.57 -16.19
C GLU A 137 6.98 19.93 -15.67
N GLY A 138 7.28 20.01 -14.35
CA GLY A 138 7.85 21.20 -13.72
C GLY A 138 6.87 22.36 -13.53
N GLU A 139 5.57 22.12 -13.62
CA GLU A 139 4.53 23.15 -13.44
C GLU A 139 4.57 23.78 -12.04
N LEU A 140 4.92 23.00 -11.02
CA LEU A 140 5.06 23.47 -9.64
C LEU A 140 6.44 24.07 -9.34
N GLY A 141 7.41 23.96 -10.25
CA GLY A 141 8.79 24.41 -10.07
C GLY A 141 9.58 23.51 -9.11
N THR A 142 10.50 24.09 -8.35
CA THR A 142 11.26 23.39 -7.32
C THR A 142 10.37 23.05 -6.15
N LEU A 143 10.23 21.77 -5.81
CA LEU A 143 9.43 21.35 -4.65
C LEU A 143 10.10 21.77 -3.36
N LEU A 144 9.34 22.42 -2.48
CA LEU A 144 9.80 23.00 -1.22
C LEU A 144 9.32 22.17 -0.02
N HIS A 145 8.05 21.80 -0.04
CA HIS A 145 7.40 21.12 1.09
C HIS A 145 6.22 20.25 0.63
N LEU A 146 5.92 19.21 1.40
CA LEU A 146 4.68 18.47 1.29
C LEU A 146 4.03 18.28 2.66
N GLU A 147 2.71 18.25 2.67
CA GLU A 147 1.88 17.94 3.83
C GLU A 147 0.89 16.85 3.47
N PHE A 148 0.75 15.86 4.33
CA PHE A 148 -0.34 14.91 4.16
C PHE A 148 -0.94 14.46 5.48
N ASN A 149 -2.22 14.13 5.42
CA ASN A 149 -2.99 13.58 6.52
C ASN A 149 -3.79 12.38 5.99
N ALA A 150 -3.78 11.29 6.73
CA ALA A 150 -4.61 10.12 6.45
C ALA A 150 -5.22 9.63 7.75
N SER A 151 -6.39 10.14 8.06
CA SER A 151 -7.08 9.92 9.33
C SER A 151 -8.48 9.38 9.12
N TYR A 152 -8.86 8.36 9.87
CA TYR A 152 -10.27 7.97 10.01
C TYR A 152 -10.45 7.05 11.22
N ASN A 153 -11.70 6.79 11.60
CA ASN A 153 -12.00 5.90 12.72
C ASN A 153 -11.72 4.43 12.34
N LEU A 154 -10.42 4.09 12.28
CA LEU A 154 -9.90 2.78 11.87
C LEU A 154 -10.31 1.68 12.84
N TRP A 155 -10.45 2.02 14.11
CA TRP A 155 -10.73 1.07 15.18
C TRP A 155 -12.24 0.79 15.37
N ALA A 156 -13.12 1.60 14.77
CA ALA A 156 -14.57 1.41 14.90
C ALA A 156 -14.99 0.02 14.41
N GLY A 157 -15.59 -0.75 15.30
CA GLY A 157 -16.05 -2.11 15.01
C GLY A 157 -14.94 -3.16 14.92
N THR A 158 -13.68 -2.80 15.21
CA THR A 158 -12.56 -3.75 15.24
C THR A 158 -12.38 -4.28 16.66
N PRO A 159 -12.29 -5.62 16.88
CA PRO A 159 -12.00 -6.15 18.21
C PRO A 159 -10.66 -5.65 18.74
N ALA A 160 -10.60 -5.24 20.00
CA ALA A 160 -9.37 -4.81 20.66
C ALA A 160 -8.26 -5.89 20.66
N SER A 161 -8.63 -7.15 20.52
CA SER A 161 -7.71 -8.29 20.40
C SER A 161 -7.35 -8.65 18.94
N GLY A 162 -7.75 -7.83 17.97
CA GLY A 162 -7.45 -8.07 16.57
C GLY A 162 -5.96 -7.82 16.26
N TRP A 163 -5.38 -8.58 15.32
CA TRP A 163 -3.97 -8.46 14.93
C TRP A 163 -3.57 -7.03 14.47
N ARG A 164 -4.53 -6.25 13.95
CA ARG A 164 -4.30 -4.85 13.55
C ARG A 164 -4.06 -3.91 14.73
N GLN A 165 -4.39 -4.32 15.94
CA GLN A 165 -4.15 -3.57 17.18
C GLN A 165 -2.98 -4.14 17.99
N ASP A 166 -2.32 -5.18 17.51
CA ASP A 166 -1.08 -5.70 18.08
C ASP A 166 0.11 -4.92 17.48
N PRO A 167 0.85 -4.13 18.29
CA PRO A 167 1.99 -3.36 17.79
C PRO A 167 3.10 -4.21 17.15
N LYS A 168 3.16 -5.50 17.44
CA LYS A 168 4.11 -6.43 16.81
C LYS A 168 3.70 -6.82 15.38
N GLN A 169 2.41 -6.74 15.06
CA GLN A 169 1.88 -7.09 13.76
C GLN A 169 1.49 -5.86 12.92
N ALA A 170 1.16 -4.77 13.58
CA ALA A 170 0.80 -3.49 12.95
C ALA A 170 1.46 -2.34 13.72
N PRO A 171 2.80 -2.21 13.65
CA PRO A 171 3.53 -1.17 14.38
C PRO A 171 3.18 0.24 13.89
N ALA A 172 3.51 1.24 14.71
CA ALA A 172 3.28 2.65 14.43
C ALA A 172 1.81 3.00 14.14
N GLY A 173 0.87 2.37 14.87
CA GLY A 173 -0.54 2.73 14.86
C GLY A 173 -1.17 2.66 13.46
N THR A 174 -1.57 3.80 12.90
CA THR A 174 -2.21 3.88 11.58
C THR A 174 -1.26 3.72 10.40
N MET A 175 0.07 3.64 10.62
CA MET A 175 1.04 3.59 9.52
C MET A 175 0.88 2.36 8.64
N THR A 176 0.81 1.16 9.21
CA THR A 176 0.68 -0.07 8.44
C THR A 176 -0.65 -0.19 7.68
N ALA A 177 -1.69 0.45 8.17
CA ALA A 177 -3.02 0.40 7.54
C ALA A 177 -3.21 1.50 6.48
N LEU A 178 -2.79 2.73 6.77
CA LEU A 178 -3.07 3.94 5.98
C LEU A 178 -1.80 4.66 5.52
N GLY A 179 -0.93 5.01 6.46
CA GLY A 179 0.24 5.86 6.20
C GLY A 179 1.21 5.23 5.19
N ILE A 180 1.29 3.91 5.14
CA ILE A 180 2.17 3.17 4.22
C ILE A 180 1.87 3.42 2.74
N HIS A 181 0.63 3.72 2.36
CA HIS A 181 0.29 4.12 1.01
C HIS A 181 0.79 5.54 0.70
N GLN A 182 0.79 6.41 1.70
CA GLN A 182 1.25 7.78 1.55
C GLN A 182 2.78 7.81 1.41
N THR A 183 3.50 7.05 2.26
CA THR A 183 4.97 6.94 2.16
C THR A 183 5.42 6.27 0.87
N ASP A 184 4.64 5.34 0.34
CA ASP A 184 4.85 4.79 -0.99
C ASP A 184 4.70 5.86 -2.08
N TYR A 185 3.66 6.68 -2.02
CA TYR A 185 3.41 7.68 -3.06
C TYR A 185 4.42 8.83 -3.01
N ILE A 186 4.77 9.35 -1.83
CA ILE A 186 5.66 10.52 -1.73
C ILE A 186 7.04 10.27 -2.32
N GLN A 187 7.56 9.04 -2.24
CA GLN A 187 8.85 8.74 -2.87
C GLN A 187 8.79 8.85 -4.41
N THR A 188 7.60 8.71 -5.02
CA THR A 188 7.45 8.85 -6.48
C THR A 188 7.45 10.29 -6.95
N ILE A 189 7.10 11.23 -6.08
CA ILE A 189 6.98 12.66 -6.40
C ILE A 189 8.11 13.51 -5.81
N ALA A 190 8.68 13.09 -4.69
CA ALA A 190 9.68 13.86 -3.94
C ALA A 190 11.06 13.17 -3.87
N GLY A 191 11.17 11.95 -4.41
CA GLY A 191 12.39 11.14 -4.32
C GLY A 191 12.57 10.47 -2.96
N ARG A 192 13.79 10.01 -2.69
CA ARG A 192 14.09 9.24 -1.49
C ARG A 192 13.98 10.07 -0.22
N VAL A 193 13.39 9.48 0.81
CA VAL A 193 13.40 10.00 2.17
C VAL A 193 14.76 9.67 2.79
N LYS A 194 15.47 10.70 3.26
CA LYS A 194 16.77 10.58 3.92
C LYS A 194 16.65 10.31 5.42
N ALA A 195 15.69 10.96 6.07
CA ALA A 195 15.49 10.82 7.51
C ALA A 195 14.04 11.09 7.90
N VAL A 196 13.64 10.54 9.04
CA VAL A 196 12.33 10.77 9.66
C VAL A 196 12.49 11.15 11.11
N ASN A 197 11.53 11.96 11.62
CA ASN A 197 11.35 12.24 13.06
C ASN A 197 9.88 12.00 13.39
N ALA A 198 9.58 10.95 14.15
CA ALA A 198 8.23 10.50 14.44
C ALA A 198 7.88 10.58 15.91
N CYS A 199 6.67 11.05 16.20
CA CYS A 199 6.09 11.05 17.54
C CYS A 199 4.76 10.32 17.51
N MET A 200 4.55 9.43 18.48
CA MET A 200 3.27 8.74 18.70
C MET A 200 2.68 9.13 20.06
N SER A 201 1.36 9.09 20.15
CA SER A 201 0.64 9.35 21.38
C SER A 201 -0.66 8.55 21.41
N HIS A 202 -1.09 8.24 22.63
CA HIS A 202 -2.36 7.58 22.91
C HIS A 202 -3.27 8.56 23.68
N ARG A 203 -4.44 8.89 23.11
CA ARG A 203 -5.42 9.80 23.69
C ARG A 203 -6.79 9.18 23.88
N SER A 204 -7.16 8.20 23.05
CA SER A 204 -8.42 7.48 23.19
C SER A 204 -8.21 6.25 24.06
N ALA A 205 -8.94 6.18 25.19
CA ALA A 205 -8.77 5.11 26.19
C ALA A 205 -9.31 3.74 25.75
N ASP A 206 -10.02 3.67 24.60
CA ASP A 206 -10.78 2.47 24.22
C ASP A 206 -9.96 1.45 23.43
N TYR A 207 -8.71 1.79 23.02
CA TYR A 207 -7.90 0.94 22.15
C TYR A 207 -6.47 0.79 22.67
N PRO A 208 -5.83 -0.39 22.50
CA PRO A 208 -4.49 -0.65 23.03
C PRO A 208 -3.37 0.00 22.21
N SER A 209 -3.59 0.29 20.92
CA SER A 209 -2.58 0.92 20.05
C SER A 209 -2.63 2.44 20.11
N GLU A 210 -1.50 3.07 19.78
CA GLU A 210 -1.43 4.52 19.61
C GLU A 210 -2.43 4.98 18.54
N ASP A 211 -3.18 6.02 18.87
CA ASP A 211 -4.22 6.59 18.01
C ASP A 211 -3.80 7.87 17.30
N ILE A 212 -2.60 8.36 17.56
CA ILE A 212 -2.01 9.54 16.95
C ILE A 212 -0.59 9.24 16.52
N ILE A 213 -0.25 9.59 15.27
CA ILE A 213 1.14 9.65 14.81
C ILE A 213 1.38 10.97 14.06
N SER A 214 2.51 11.61 14.33
CA SER A 214 3.00 12.80 13.64
C SER A 214 4.44 12.57 13.20
N ILE A 215 4.75 12.85 11.94
CA ILE A 215 6.05 12.55 11.34
C ILE A 215 6.55 13.77 10.56
N GLN A 216 7.83 14.08 10.70
CA GLN A 216 8.57 14.97 9.82
C GLN A 216 9.47 14.13 8.91
N PHE A 217 9.53 14.48 7.63
CA PHE A 217 10.39 13.86 6.63
C PHE A 217 11.45 14.85 6.17
N ILE A 218 12.66 14.35 5.97
CA ILE A 218 13.76 15.04 5.28
C ILE A 218 14.09 14.20 4.05
N PHE A 219 13.97 14.79 2.87
CA PHE A 219 14.28 14.13 1.61
C PHE A 219 15.75 14.35 1.22
N GLU A 220 16.30 13.47 0.38
CA GLU A 220 17.66 13.63 -0.14
C GLU A 220 17.85 14.95 -0.94
N SER A 221 16.78 15.43 -1.58
CA SER A 221 16.75 16.71 -2.27
C SER A 221 16.86 17.94 -1.35
N GLY A 222 16.75 17.75 -0.03
CA GLY A 222 16.63 18.82 0.96
C GLY A 222 15.21 19.32 1.18
N MET A 223 14.22 18.84 0.43
CA MET A 223 12.81 19.13 0.67
C MET A 223 12.39 18.59 2.04
N LEU A 224 11.42 19.26 2.68
CA LEU A 224 10.83 18.82 3.93
C LEU A 224 9.40 18.33 3.71
N GLY A 225 8.92 17.45 4.60
CA GLY A 225 7.54 17.01 4.59
C GLY A 225 6.98 16.77 5.98
N SER A 226 5.67 16.75 6.10
CA SER A 226 4.97 16.43 7.34
C SER A 226 3.79 15.50 7.10
N PHE A 227 3.59 14.57 8.02
CA PHE A 227 2.45 13.66 8.04
C PHE A 227 1.79 13.65 9.42
N CYS A 228 0.46 13.58 9.42
CA CYS A 228 -0.31 13.30 10.62
C CYS A 228 -1.38 12.26 10.32
N SER A 229 -1.59 11.32 11.23
CA SER A 229 -2.66 10.35 11.15
C SER A 229 -3.31 10.12 12.51
N LEU A 230 -4.64 10.05 12.51
CA LEU A 230 -5.48 9.83 13.68
C LEU A 230 -6.35 8.60 13.45
N ALA A 231 -6.36 7.66 14.41
CA ALA A 231 -7.13 6.42 14.29
C ALA A 231 -8.58 6.53 14.78
N THR A 232 -8.96 7.63 15.41
CA THR A 232 -10.23 7.78 16.14
C THR A 232 -11.01 9.04 15.76
N THR A 233 -10.84 9.54 14.54
CA THR A 233 -11.54 10.72 14.02
C THR A 233 -12.38 10.37 12.80
N PRO A 234 -13.40 11.16 12.42
CA PRO A 234 -14.05 11.03 11.11
C PRO A 234 -13.04 11.03 9.96
N PHE A 235 -13.42 10.41 8.84
CA PHE A 235 -12.53 10.31 7.66
C PHE A 235 -12.03 11.69 7.23
N TYR A 236 -10.72 11.82 7.09
CA TYR A 236 -10.05 13.00 6.58
C TYR A 236 -8.74 12.57 5.90
N THR A 237 -8.68 12.76 4.58
CA THR A 237 -7.45 12.50 3.80
C THR A 237 -7.15 13.68 2.91
N ARG A 238 -5.93 14.20 3.02
CA ARG A 238 -5.44 15.33 2.23
C ARG A 238 -3.95 15.15 1.96
N MET A 239 -3.52 15.45 0.74
CA MET A 239 -2.11 15.61 0.39
C MET A 239 -1.93 16.94 -0.35
N SER A 240 -1.02 17.78 0.11
CA SER A 240 -0.67 19.06 -0.52
C SER A 240 0.83 19.09 -0.81
N VAL A 241 1.20 19.53 -2.01
CA VAL A 241 2.59 19.71 -2.43
C VAL A 241 2.79 21.17 -2.82
N PHE A 242 3.86 21.78 -2.33
CA PHE A 242 4.20 23.19 -2.51
C PHE A 242 5.53 23.30 -3.24
N GLY A 243 5.52 23.99 -4.37
CA GLY A 243 6.72 24.37 -5.12
C GLY A 243 6.87 25.88 -5.18
N ASP A 244 7.98 26.35 -5.74
CA ASP A 244 8.27 27.80 -5.88
C ASP A 244 7.47 28.47 -7.01
N ARG A 245 6.75 27.68 -7.83
CA ARG A 245 5.86 28.18 -8.91
C ARG A 245 4.38 27.90 -8.68
N GLY A 246 4.03 27.07 -7.71
CA GLY A 246 2.66 26.71 -7.46
C GLY A 246 2.50 25.64 -6.40
N TRP A 247 1.26 25.31 -6.14
CA TRP A 247 0.91 24.22 -5.24
C TRP A 247 -0.23 23.38 -5.82
N ALA A 248 -0.30 22.12 -5.40
CA ALA A 248 -1.39 21.20 -5.73
C ALA A 248 -1.86 20.45 -4.48
N GLU A 249 -3.15 20.20 -4.38
CA GLU A 249 -3.77 19.46 -3.28
C GLU A 249 -4.73 18.39 -3.82
N VAL A 250 -4.62 17.20 -3.26
CA VAL A 250 -5.58 16.09 -3.42
C VAL A 250 -6.34 15.93 -2.12
N ARG A 251 -7.66 15.89 -2.19
CA ARG A 251 -8.53 15.66 -1.04
C ARG A 251 -9.55 14.56 -1.35
N GLU A 252 -9.49 13.47 -0.59
CA GLU A 252 -10.48 12.41 -0.67
C GLU A 252 -11.65 12.72 0.26
N VAL A 253 -12.85 12.29 -0.16
CA VAL A 253 -14.09 12.52 0.60
C VAL A 253 -14.44 11.31 1.47
N ASP A 254 -14.05 10.10 1.05
CA ASP A 254 -14.26 8.85 1.79
C ASP A 254 -13.20 7.81 1.40
N ASN A 255 -13.20 6.66 2.08
CA ASN A 255 -12.20 5.62 1.91
C ASN A 255 -12.23 4.99 0.51
N VAL A 256 -11.13 4.32 0.16
CA VAL A 256 -10.86 3.73 -1.17
C VAL A 256 -11.93 2.73 -1.64
N ASP A 257 -12.56 2.03 -0.73
CA ASP A 257 -13.64 1.05 -1.01
C ASP A 257 -14.99 1.66 -1.37
N LYS A 258 -15.12 2.99 -1.28
CA LYS A 258 -16.34 3.72 -1.60
C LYS A 258 -16.19 4.57 -2.87
N PRO A 259 -17.23 4.60 -3.74
CA PRO A 259 -17.21 5.33 -5.01
C PRO A 259 -17.42 6.85 -4.81
N GLN A 260 -16.63 7.47 -3.96
CA GLN A 260 -16.71 8.90 -3.71
C GLN A 260 -15.71 9.68 -4.58
N PRO A 261 -16.03 10.90 -5.00
CA PRO A 261 -15.13 11.69 -5.81
C PRO A 261 -13.90 12.14 -5.02
N THR A 262 -12.79 12.34 -5.74
CA THR A 262 -11.58 12.96 -5.22
C THR A 262 -11.48 14.38 -5.77
N LEU A 263 -11.25 15.36 -4.92
CA LEU A 263 -11.02 16.75 -5.30
C LEU A 263 -9.53 16.96 -5.57
N PHE A 264 -9.22 17.58 -6.70
CA PHE A 264 -7.89 18.04 -7.04
C PHE A 264 -7.92 19.56 -7.22
N THR A 265 -7.13 20.26 -6.43
CA THR A 265 -7.09 21.74 -6.42
C THR A 265 -5.65 22.18 -6.63
N TRP A 266 -5.40 23.17 -7.48
CA TRP A 266 -4.05 23.69 -7.71
C TRP A 266 -4.06 25.18 -8.02
N ARG A 267 -2.91 25.80 -7.85
CA ARG A 267 -2.69 27.20 -8.20
C ARG A 267 -1.24 27.42 -8.64
N GLY A 268 -1.04 27.98 -9.81
CA GLY A 268 0.24 28.53 -10.25
C GLY A 268 0.48 29.97 -9.72
N ILE A 269 1.70 30.48 -9.91
CA ILE A 269 1.99 31.90 -9.63
C ILE A 269 1.10 32.78 -10.54
N ASP A 270 0.52 33.83 -9.95
CA ASP A 270 -0.35 34.80 -10.63
C ASP A 270 -1.62 34.19 -11.27
N GLU A 271 -1.96 32.95 -10.95
CA GLU A 271 -3.17 32.28 -11.41
C GLU A 271 -4.27 32.29 -10.34
N GLU A 272 -5.50 32.04 -10.78
CA GLU A 272 -6.62 31.72 -9.89
C GLU A 272 -6.51 30.29 -9.37
N ILE A 273 -7.32 29.96 -8.37
CA ILE A 273 -7.41 28.57 -7.87
C ILE A 273 -8.25 27.77 -8.86
N HIS A 274 -7.69 26.66 -9.32
CA HIS A 274 -8.37 25.68 -10.16
C HIS A 274 -8.82 24.49 -9.33
N THR A 275 -9.96 23.90 -9.67
CA THR A 275 -10.46 22.68 -9.01
C THR A 275 -11.01 21.72 -10.06
N ARG A 276 -10.63 20.45 -9.95
CA ARG A 276 -11.16 19.34 -10.76
C ARG A 276 -11.65 18.21 -9.85
N THR A 277 -12.73 17.58 -10.23
CA THR A 277 -13.27 16.42 -9.54
C THR A 277 -12.96 15.16 -10.34
N TYR A 278 -12.29 14.19 -9.71
CA TYR A 278 -12.05 12.88 -10.26
C TYR A 278 -13.09 11.91 -9.70
N GLN A 279 -13.89 11.32 -10.59
CA GLN A 279 -14.85 10.30 -10.19
C GLN A 279 -14.12 9.00 -9.88
N LYS A 280 -14.37 8.45 -8.70
CA LYS A 280 -13.81 7.16 -8.29
C LYS A 280 -14.79 6.05 -8.65
N LYS A 281 -14.30 5.05 -9.37
CA LYS A 281 -15.05 3.82 -9.62
C LYS A 281 -14.49 2.74 -8.70
N ASN A 282 -15.37 2.01 -8.03
CA ASN A 282 -14.95 0.85 -7.24
C ASN A 282 -14.19 -0.12 -8.14
N LYS A 283 -13.10 -0.68 -7.61
CA LYS A 283 -12.25 -1.70 -8.24
C LYS A 283 -11.20 -1.21 -9.25
N ASP A 284 -11.35 -0.02 -9.86
CA ASP A 284 -10.47 0.38 -10.96
C ASP A 284 -8.98 0.36 -10.58
N THR A 285 -8.59 0.99 -9.45
CA THR A 285 -7.17 1.12 -9.08
C THR A 285 -6.54 -0.21 -8.65
N VAL A 286 -7.28 -1.08 -7.97
CA VAL A 286 -6.82 -2.43 -7.59
C VAL A 286 -6.66 -3.28 -8.84
N THR A 287 -7.66 -3.28 -9.72
CA THR A 287 -7.61 -3.99 -11.00
C THR A 287 -6.45 -3.48 -11.86
N MET A 288 -6.28 -2.16 -11.99
CA MET A 288 -5.18 -1.56 -12.77
C MET A 288 -3.81 -2.00 -12.26
N ASN A 289 -3.61 -2.03 -10.93
CA ASN A 289 -2.37 -2.47 -10.33
C ASN A 289 -2.07 -3.95 -10.64
N LEU A 290 -3.05 -4.82 -10.41
CA LEU A 290 -2.91 -6.26 -10.69
C LEU A 290 -2.69 -6.54 -12.18
N HIS A 291 -3.38 -5.83 -13.09
CA HIS A 291 -3.21 -5.97 -14.53
C HIS A 291 -1.83 -5.49 -15.01
N GLU A 292 -1.33 -4.35 -14.49
CA GLU A 292 -0.01 -3.86 -14.85
C GLU A 292 1.08 -4.83 -14.38
N TRP A 293 0.95 -5.38 -13.16
CA TRP A 293 1.84 -6.42 -12.68
C TRP A 293 1.77 -7.69 -13.54
N ALA A 294 0.57 -8.20 -13.84
CA ALA A 294 0.41 -9.40 -14.65
C ALA A 294 1.00 -9.22 -16.07
N ASN A 295 0.80 -8.04 -16.67
CA ASN A 295 1.42 -7.70 -17.95
C ASN A 295 2.95 -7.69 -17.89
N ALA A 296 3.53 -7.16 -16.81
CA ALA A 296 4.97 -7.18 -16.62
C ALA A 296 5.50 -8.62 -16.45
N VAL A 297 4.78 -9.50 -15.74
CA VAL A 297 5.11 -10.92 -15.63
C VAL A 297 5.12 -11.60 -17.00
N GLU A 298 4.17 -11.29 -17.87
CA GLU A 298 4.09 -11.84 -19.22
C GLU A 298 5.04 -11.14 -20.22
N GLY A 299 5.81 -10.12 -19.79
CA GLY A 299 6.72 -9.36 -20.66
C GLY A 299 6.02 -8.38 -21.61
N ASN A 300 4.76 -8.04 -21.34
CA ASN A 300 3.91 -7.16 -22.16
C ASN A 300 3.97 -5.69 -21.71
N GLY A 301 4.87 -5.33 -20.80
CA GLY A 301 5.03 -3.97 -20.30
C GLY A 301 5.94 -3.90 -19.08
N GLU A 302 6.14 -2.69 -18.56
CA GLU A 302 6.87 -2.45 -17.32
C GLU A 302 5.90 -2.32 -16.16
N TYR A 303 6.31 -2.75 -14.95
CA TYR A 303 5.58 -2.51 -13.73
C TYR A 303 6.09 -1.22 -13.08
N ARG A 304 5.19 -0.30 -12.74
CA ARG A 304 5.56 1.04 -12.22
C ARG A 304 6.22 1.04 -10.84
N PHE A 305 6.22 -0.09 -10.14
CA PHE A 305 6.89 -0.25 -8.85
C PHE A 305 8.23 -0.94 -9.06
N THR A 306 9.32 -0.30 -8.65
CA THR A 306 10.63 -0.95 -8.64
C THR A 306 10.87 -1.64 -7.30
N THR A 307 11.71 -2.69 -7.30
CA THR A 307 12.10 -3.38 -6.07
C THR A 307 12.79 -2.43 -5.08
N GLU A 308 13.52 -1.43 -5.59
CA GLU A 308 14.14 -0.37 -4.78
C GLU A 308 13.07 0.47 -4.06
N GLN A 309 12.00 0.86 -4.74
CA GLN A 309 10.91 1.62 -4.12
C GLN A 309 10.14 0.78 -3.09
N ILE A 310 9.93 -0.51 -3.36
CA ILE A 310 9.29 -1.44 -2.42
C ILE A 310 10.13 -1.54 -1.14
N LEU A 311 11.44 -1.73 -1.29
CA LEU A 311 12.37 -1.77 -0.16
C LEU A 311 12.38 -0.45 0.61
N HIS A 312 12.51 0.68 -0.12
CA HIS A 312 12.59 1.98 0.52
C HIS A 312 11.33 2.33 1.32
N ASN A 313 10.15 1.92 0.85
CA ASN A 313 8.92 2.12 1.63
C ASN A 313 8.93 1.34 2.95
N VAL A 314 9.50 0.13 2.96
CA VAL A 314 9.69 -0.63 4.20
C VAL A 314 10.76 0.02 5.10
N GLN A 315 11.86 0.52 4.53
CA GLN A 315 12.88 1.28 5.27
C GLN A 315 12.28 2.52 5.95
N ILE A 316 11.40 3.24 5.25
CA ILE A 316 10.67 4.39 5.83
C ILE A 316 9.81 3.92 7.02
N LEU A 317 9.05 2.83 6.90
CA LEU A 317 8.24 2.30 7.98
C LEU A 317 9.09 1.89 9.19
N ASP A 318 10.17 1.16 8.97
CA ASP A 318 11.11 0.69 10.02
C ASP A 318 11.77 1.88 10.75
N ALA A 319 12.18 2.90 9.99
CA ALA A 319 12.71 4.15 10.54
C ALA A 319 11.67 4.94 11.34
N ILE A 320 10.41 4.99 10.91
CA ILE A 320 9.31 5.62 11.66
C ILE A 320 9.08 4.93 12.99
N VAL A 321 9.02 3.59 13.00
CA VAL A 321 8.87 2.79 14.23
C VAL A 321 10.03 3.08 15.20
N THR A 322 11.25 2.97 14.68
CA THR A 322 12.48 3.22 15.45
C THR A 322 12.53 4.64 16.01
N SER A 323 12.17 5.65 15.21
CA SER A 323 12.17 7.06 15.62
C SER A 323 11.14 7.32 16.73
N ALA A 324 9.95 6.77 16.61
CA ALA A 324 8.90 6.92 17.60
C ALA A 324 9.24 6.25 18.93
N GLU A 325 9.88 5.07 18.91
CA GLU A 325 10.33 4.36 20.11
C GLU A 325 11.48 5.08 20.82
N LYS A 326 12.47 5.56 20.06
CA LYS A 326 13.66 6.23 20.60
C LYS A 326 13.44 7.71 20.92
N GLN A 327 12.38 8.32 20.36
CA GLN A 327 12.10 9.75 20.44
C GLN A 327 13.24 10.62 19.88
N GLU A 328 13.86 10.16 18.80
CA GLU A 328 14.95 10.85 18.11
C GLU A 328 14.81 10.69 16.58
N PRO A 329 15.39 11.60 15.76
CA PRO A 329 15.43 11.42 14.31
C PRO A 329 16.23 10.17 13.91
N VAL A 330 15.77 9.48 12.86
CA VAL A 330 16.43 8.28 12.29
C VAL A 330 16.75 8.52 10.84
N GLU A 331 18.02 8.32 10.45
CA GLU A 331 18.45 8.32 9.05
C GLU A 331 18.15 6.98 8.38
N ILE A 332 17.79 7.05 7.09
CA ILE A 332 17.52 5.89 6.24
C ILE A 332 18.71 5.74 5.29
N ASN A 333 19.38 4.59 5.33
CA ASN A 333 20.59 4.30 4.57
C ASN A 333 20.30 3.48 3.28
#